data_ded5eec4959e140c28a3bc7854ba0dee
#
_entry.id   ded5eec4959e140c28a3bc7854ba0dee
#
_cell.length_a   1.000
_cell.length_b   1.000
_cell.length_c   1.000
_cell.angle_alpha   90.00
_cell.angle_beta   90.00
_cell.angle_gamma   90.00
#
_symmetry.space_group_name_H-M   'P 1'
#
loop_
_entity.id
_entity.type
_entity.pdbx_description
1 polymer ?
#
loop_
_entity_poly.entity_id
_entity_poly.type
_entity_poly.pdbx_seq_one_letter_code
_entity_poly.pdbx_strand_id
1 'polypeptide(L)'
;MRHMKSTESTQNILQELDTEGAVIIDSLVSESLIEKIKDDLRPYLDASADGINNFSGKSTKRIGALMARSPACRDLALNSLINELCSKFLEEFSDGYQLNFTQAIEISPSETTQPLHRDRGVWGNYLSRKIETQFSTVWAISDFTEANGATRIVPGSHKWEKDREATEKEIVFAEMPSGSVLLYGGSILHGGGANTTKSEKRLAVLIHYSLSWLRQEENQYLSCPPNIATQLPSELRSLMGYSLVNPILGFFSPHNKKGVELVSPKHLFDE
;
A
#
# COMPACT_ATOMS: atom_id res chain seq x y z
N MET A 1 -16.06 1.99 11.58
CA MET A 1 -15.12 1.06 10.93
C MET A 1 -15.12 -0.24 11.70
N ARG A 2 -15.18 -1.38 11.01
CA ARG A 2 -15.13 -2.69 11.67
C ARG A 2 -13.70 -3.09 11.99
N HIS A 3 -13.50 -3.61 13.21
CA HIS A 3 -12.26 -4.20 13.68
C HIS A 3 -12.37 -5.72 13.71
N MET A 4 -11.37 -6.41 13.23
CA MET A 4 -11.29 -7.86 13.20
C MET A 4 -9.94 -8.34 13.76
N LYS A 5 -9.90 -9.56 14.29
CA LYS A 5 -8.66 -10.18 14.76
C LYS A 5 -7.94 -10.86 13.60
N SER A 6 -6.63 -11.02 13.71
CA SER A 6 -5.82 -11.79 12.75
C SER A 6 -6.22 -13.27 12.64
N THR A 7 -6.98 -13.79 13.60
CA THR A 7 -7.53 -15.15 13.62
C THR A 7 -8.88 -15.28 12.92
N GLU A 8 -9.45 -14.16 12.42
CA GLU A 8 -10.68 -14.19 11.64
C GLU A 8 -10.46 -14.92 10.32
N SER A 9 -11.51 -15.56 9.78
CA SER A 9 -11.40 -16.23 8.49
C SER A 9 -11.18 -15.23 7.36
N THR A 10 -10.35 -15.59 6.38
CA THR A 10 -10.17 -14.78 5.16
C THR A 10 -11.49 -14.50 4.45
N GLN A 11 -12.44 -15.45 4.48
CA GLN A 11 -13.76 -15.25 3.89
C GLN A 11 -14.54 -14.12 4.56
N ASN A 12 -14.54 -14.03 5.89
CA ASN A 12 -15.23 -12.97 6.63
C ASN A 12 -14.58 -11.61 6.38
N ILE A 13 -13.26 -11.55 6.30
CA ILE A 13 -12.53 -10.32 5.99
C ILE A 13 -12.87 -9.84 4.56
N LEU A 14 -12.86 -10.74 3.57
CA LEU A 14 -13.23 -10.43 2.19
C LEU A 14 -14.70 -10.01 2.07
N GLN A 15 -15.60 -10.62 2.82
CA GLN A 15 -17.01 -10.21 2.87
C GLN A 15 -17.17 -8.78 3.40
N GLU A 16 -16.41 -8.40 4.42
CA GLU A 16 -16.42 -7.02 4.93
C GLU A 16 -15.87 -6.04 3.89
N LEU A 17 -14.77 -6.39 3.22
CA LEU A 17 -14.22 -5.59 2.13
C LEU A 17 -15.22 -5.44 0.97
N ASP A 18 -15.97 -6.49 0.63
CA ASP A 18 -17.03 -6.37 -0.38
C ASP A 18 -18.18 -5.48 0.10
N THR A 19 -18.56 -5.56 1.37
CA THR A 19 -19.72 -4.83 1.90
C THR A 19 -19.40 -3.36 2.15
N GLU A 20 -18.36 -3.08 2.91
CA GLU A 20 -17.99 -1.75 3.40
C GLU A 20 -16.83 -1.12 2.63
N GLY A 21 -16.06 -1.92 1.88
CA GLY A 21 -14.89 -1.49 1.12
C GLY A 21 -13.63 -1.32 1.95
N ALA A 22 -13.70 -1.44 3.28
CA ALA A 22 -12.56 -1.30 4.17
C ALA A 22 -12.77 -2.04 5.49
N VAL A 23 -11.66 -2.51 6.11
CA VAL A 23 -11.65 -3.21 7.40
C VAL A 23 -10.31 -3.00 8.10
N ILE A 24 -10.30 -3.01 9.44
CA ILE A 24 -9.08 -2.98 10.25
C ILE A 24 -8.82 -4.39 10.81
N ILE A 25 -7.57 -4.84 10.70
CA ILE A 25 -7.09 -6.03 11.41
C ILE A 25 -6.22 -5.56 12.56
N ASP A 26 -6.69 -5.83 13.79
CA ASP A 26 -6.02 -5.35 15.00
C ASP A 26 -4.75 -6.13 15.31
N SER A 27 -3.69 -5.40 15.69
CA SER A 27 -2.44 -5.94 16.24
C SER A 27 -1.88 -7.11 15.43
N LEU A 28 -1.86 -6.98 14.11
CA LEU A 28 -1.40 -8.04 13.19
C LEU A 28 0.09 -8.29 13.30
N VAL A 29 0.87 -7.29 13.70
CA VAL A 29 2.32 -7.40 13.86
C VAL A 29 2.78 -7.00 15.26
N SER A 30 3.92 -7.54 15.66
CA SER A 30 4.46 -7.34 17.01
C SER A 30 5.07 -5.95 17.21
N GLU A 31 5.11 -5.49 18.45
CA GLU A 31 5.80 -4.27 18.84
C GLU A 31 7.28 -4.27 18.44
N SER A 32 7.95 -5.43 18.55
CA SER A 32 9.37 -5.55 18.15
C SER A 32 9.57 -5.32 16.65
N LEU A 33 8.62 -5.70 15.79
CA LEU A 33 8.69 -5.39 14.36
C LEU A 33 8.44 -3.91 14.12
N ILE A 34 7.49 -3.31 14.83
CA ILE A 34 7.19 -1.87 14.76
C ILE A 34 8.43 -1.03 15.12
N GLU A 35 9.15 -1.37 16.19
CA GLU A 35 10.38 -0.65 16.56
C GLU A 35 11.47 -0.77 15.48
N LYS A 36 11.67 -1.96 14.91
CA LYS A 36 12.61 -2.14 13.79
C LYS A 36 12.22 -1.28 12.58
N ILE A 37 10.92 -1.17 12.26
CA ILE A 37 10.45 -0.30 11.17
C ILE A 37 10.76 1.16 11.46
N LYS A 38 10.54 1.62 12.69
CA LYS A 38 10.87 3.00 13.10
C LYS A 38 12.38 3.27 12.95
N ASP A 39 13.21 2.35 13.41
CA ASP A 39 14.67 2.48 13.33
C ASP A 39 15.15 2.50 11.86
N ASP A 40 14.65 1.59 11.02
CA ASP A 40 14.99 1.53 9.59
C ASP A 40 14.62 2.82 8.85
N LEU A 41 13.45 3.41 9.17
CA LEU A 41 12.90 4.54 8.42
C LEU A 41 13.36 5.91 8.93
N ARG A 42 13.74 6.01 10.21
CA ARG A 42 14.07 7.30 10.84
C ARG A 42 15.12 8.11 10.08
N PRO A 43 16.27 7.54 9.64
CA PRO A 43 17.28 8.31 8.91
C PRO A 43 16.73 8.97 7.62
N TYR A 44 15.84 8.27 6.92
CA TYR A 44 15.25 8.78 5.68
C TYR A 44 14.16 9.81 5.93
N LEU A 45 13.33 9.61 6.96
CA LEU A 45 12.31 10.58 7.36
C LEU A 45 12.95 11.89 7.85
N ASP A 46 14.04 11.82 8.62
CA ASP A 46 14.74 12.99 9.12
C ASP A 46 15.40 13.80 7.99
N ALA A 47 15.90 13.11 6.95
CA ALA A 47 16.49 13.75 5.77
C ALA A 47 15.45 14.24 4.75
N SER A 48 14.17 13.87 4.90
CA SER A 48 13.11 14.23 3.94
C SER A 48 12.54 15.61 4.21
N ALA A 49 12.23 16.35 3.15
CA ALA A 49 11.45 17.58 3.23
C ALA A 49 9.94 17.26 3.38
N ASP A 50 9.20 18.22 3.89
CA ASP A 50 7.73 18.16 3.92
C ASP A 50 7.15 18.30 2.51
N GLY A 51 5.90 17.89 2.34
CA GLY A 51 5.18 18.03 1.07
C GLY A 51 4.87 19.49 0.76
N ILE A 52 4.47 19.75 -0.49
CA ILE A 52 4.38 21.13 -1.03
C ILE A 52 2.94 21.62 -1.25
N ASN A 53 1.95 20.76 -1.10
CA ASN A 53 0.54 21.07 -1.37
C ASN A 53 -0.39 20.31 -0.41
N ASN A 54 -1.69 20.57 -0.51
CA ASN A 54 -2.69 19.93 0.36
C ASN A 54 -2.85 18.43 0.12
N PHE A 55 -2.42 17.91 -1.03
CA PHE A 55 -2.46 16.47 -1.31
C PHE A 55 -1.24 15.75 -0.70
N SER A 56 -0.04 16.31 -0.89
CA SER A 56 1.19 15.74 -0.31
C SER A 56 1.35 16.04 1.18
N GLY A 57 0.65 17.06 1.69
CA GLY A 57 0.70 17.54 3.07
C GLY A 57 1.87 18.51 3.32
N LYS A 58 1.60 19.69 3.91
CA LYS A 58 2.59 20.73 4.15
C LYS A 58 3.40 20.54 5.44
N SER A 59 2.91 19.68 6.32
CA SER A 59 3.57 19.20 7.54
C SER A 59 3.64 17.66 7.54
N THR A 60 3.85 17.08 6.35
CA THR A 60 3.86 15.63 6.15
C THR A 60 5.09 15.22 5.37
N LYS A 61 5.86 14.30 5.92
CA LYS A 61 7.00 13.68 5.25
C LYS A 61 6.59 12.38 4.57
N ARG A 62 7.13 12.14 3.38
CA ARG A 62 6.87 10.95 2.58
C ARG A 62 8.17 10.40 2.02
N ILE A 63 8.40 9.09 2.22
CA ILE A 63 9.55 8.38 1.66
C ILE A 63 9.09 7.10 0.99
N GLY A 64 9.59 6.81 -0.20
CA GLY A 64 9.37 5.57 -0.94
C GLY A 64 10.55 4.62 -0.87
N ALA A 65 10.62 3.69 -1.82
CA ALA A 65 11.69 2.69 -1.95
C ALA A 65 11.85 1.79 -0.70
N LEU A 66 10.74 1.45 -0.03
CA LEU A 66 10.80 0.75 1.26
C LEU A 66 11.41 -0.64 1.13
N MET A 67 11.25 -1.31 -0.01
CA MET A 67 11.83 -2.63 -0.24
C MET A 67 13.38 -2.58 -0.27
N ALA A 68 13.95 -1.47 -0.70
CA ALA A 68 15.40 -1.26 -0.65
C ALA A 68 15.86 -0.77 0.73
N ARG A 69 15.06 0.07 1.41
CA ARG A 69 15.47 0.83 2.60
C ARG A 69 15.23 0.13 3.93
N SER A 70 14.20 -0.72 4.03
CA SER A 70 13.80 -1.32 5.30
C SER A 70 13.61 -2.83 5.20
N PRO A 71 14.52 -3.63 5.78
CA PRO A 71 14.29 -5.06 5.96
C PRO A 71 12.97 -5.36 6.67
N ALA A 72 12.62 -4.59 7.71
CA ALA A 72 11.41 -4.79 8.48
C ALA A 72 10.13 -4.51 7.65
N CYS A 73 10.13 -3.56 6.70
CA CYS A 73 9.00 -3.34 5.80
C CYS A 73 8.82 -4.50 4.80
N ARG A 74 9.86 -5.27 4.50
CA ARG A 74 9.75 -6.49 3.66
C ARG A 74 8.91 -7.56 4.34
N ASP A 75 8.99 -7.67 5.67
CA ASP A 75 8.15 -8.59 6.44
C ASP A 75 6.67 -8.21 6.36
N LEU A 76 6.35 -6.91 6.29
CA LEU A 76 4.98 -6.45 6.05
C LEU A 76 4.51 -6.83 4.64
N ALA A 77 5.35 -6.63 3.61
CA ALA A 77 5.03 -6.97 2.23
C ALA A 77 4.81 -8.48 2.01
N LEU A 78 5.52 -9.31 2.78
CA LEU A 78 5.43 -10.77 2.74
C LEU A 78 4.48 -11.36 3.81
N ASN A 79 3.71 -10.53 4.52
CA ASN A 79 2.77 -11.05 5.52
C ASN A 79 1.79 -12.03 4.88
N SER A 80 1.71 -13.25 5.41
CA SER A 80 0.97 -14.36 4.80
C SER A 80 -0.53 -14.10 4.70
N LEU A 81 -1.15 -13.53 5.75
CA LEU A 81 -2.57 -13.17 5.72
C LEU A 81 -2.86 -12.11 4.66
N ILE A 82 -2.01 -11.08 4.58
CA ILE A 82 -2.17 -10.01 3.59
C ILE A 82 -2.05 -10.55 2.17
N ASN A 83 -1.05 -11.39 1.91
CA ASN A 83 -0.85 -11.96 0.57
C ASN A 83 -1.99 -12.93 0.18
N GLU A 84 -2.53 -13.70 1.13
CA GLU A 84 -3.71 -14.54 0.88
C GLU A 84 -4.94 -13.70 0.54
N LEU A 85 -5.19 -12.64 1.33
CA LEU A 85 -6.31 -11.72 1.09
C LEU A 85 -6.16 -11.00 -0.26
N CYS A 86 -4.97 -10.48 -0.55
CA CYS A 86 -4.67 -9.79 -1.80
C CYS A 86 -4.91 -10.69 -3.01
N SER A 87 -4.42 -11.93 -2.96
CA SER A 87 -4.63 -12.92 -4.02
C SER A 87 -6.11 -13.13 -4.31
N LYS A 88 -6.90 -13.45 -3.27
CA LYS A 88 -8.34 -13.71 -3.41
C LYS A 88 -9.15 -12.46 -3.79
N PHE A 89 -8.73 -11.28 -3.36
CA PHE A 89 -9.42 -10.03 -3.65
C PHE A 89 -9.24 -9.59 -5.11
N LEU A 90 -8.10 -9.92 -5.73
CA LEU A 90 -7.75 -9.50 -7.09
C LEU A 90 -7.89 -10.62 -8.13
N GLU A 91 -8.08 -11.90 -7.72
CA GLU A 91 -8.06 -13.07 -8.61
C GLU A 91 -9.11 -13.05 -9.74
N GLU A 92 -10.23 -12.35 -9.52
CA GLU A 92 -11.26 -12.21 -10.57
C GLU A 92 -10.75 -11.39 -11.77
N PHE A 93 -9.74 -10.54 -11.56
CA PHE A 93 -9.31 -9.54 -12.55
C PHE A 93 -7.89 -9.77 -13.08
N SER A 94 -7.14 -10.70 -12.50
CA SER A 94 -5.75 -10.96 -12.89
C SER A 94 -5.26 -12.32 -12.39
N ASP A 95 -4.40 -12.98 -13.17
CA ASP A 95 -3.71 -14.22 -12.76
C ASP A 95 -2.68 -13.99 -11.64
N GLY A 96 -2.49 -12.75 -11.22
CA GLY A 96 -1.55 -12.40 -10.17
C GLY A 96 -1.62 -10.92 -9.80
N TYR A 97 -0.84 -10.56 -8.81
CA TYR A 97 -0.72 -9.18 -8.32
C TYR A 97 0.74 -8.83 -8.09
N GLN A 98 1.01 -7.54 -7.94
CA GLN A 98 2.34 -6.99 -7.74
C GLN A 98 2.30 -5.80 -6.78
N LEU A 99 3.43 -5.44 -6.18
CA LEU A 99 3.56 -4.18 -5.45
C LEU A 99 3.29 -3.02 -6.40
N ASN A 100 2.31 -2.18 -6.04
CA ASN A 100 2.01 -0.95 -6.77
C ASN A 100 2.94 0.19 -6.33
N PHE A 101 2.91 0.49 -5.05
CA PHE A 101 3.88 1.39 -4.41
C PHE A 101 4.07 1.07 -2.94
N THR A 102 5.17 1.59 -2.39
CA THR A 102 5.52 1.49 -0.99
C THR A 102 5.88 2.88 -0.47
N GLN A 103 5.28 3.29 0.66
CA GLN A 103 5.53 4.62 1.19
C GLN A 103 5.43 4.66 2.71
N ALA A 104 6.37 5.32 3.37
CA ALA A 104 6.17 5.74 4.76
C ALA A 104 5.71 7.19 4.79
N ILE A 105 4.70 7.47 5.62
CA ILE A 105 4.07 8.79 5.75
C ILE A 105 4.05 9.18 7.23
N GLU A 106 4.78 10.24 7.57
CA GLU A 106 4.78 10.85 8.90
C GLU A 106 4.00 12.17 8.85
N ILE A 107 2.84 12.23 9.50
CA ILE A 107 2.00 13.43 9.63
C ILE A 107 2.37 14.14 10.93
N SER A 108 2.83 15.37 10.84
CA SER A 108 3.19 16.20 11.98
C SER A 108 2.02 17.08 12.45
N PRO A 109 2.08 17.64 13.68
CA PRO A 109 1.10 18.61 14.16
C PRO A 109 0.84 19.76 13.18
N SER A 110 -0.38 20.26 13.16
CA SER A 110 -0.89 21.30 12.27
C SER A 110 -1.06 20.89 10.80
N GLU A 111 -0.93 19.61 10.46
CA GLU A 111 -1.29 19.16 9.12
C GLU A 111 -2.81 19.20 8.94
N THR A 112 -3.23 19.60 7.74
CA THR A 112 -4.64 19.65 7.35
C THR A 112 -5.12 18.35 6.73
N THR A 113 -6.43 18.19 6.57
CA THR A 113 -6.99 17.01 5.90
C THR A 113 -6.56 16.92 4.44
N GLN A 114 -6.18 15.73 4.00
CA GLN A 114 -6.01 15.44 2.59
C GLN A 114 -7.38 15.42 1.89
N PRO A 115 -7.52 15.94 0.67
CA PRO A 115 -8.75 15.76 -0.12
C PRO A 115 -9.11 14.29 -0.28
N LEU A 116 -10.41 13.96 -0.17
CA LEU A 116 -10.88 12.60 -0.43
C LEU A 116 -10.62 12.22 -1.89
N HIS A 117 -10.09 11.03 -2.09
CA HIS A 117 -9.74 10.51 -3.41
C HIS A 117 -9.91 9.00 -3.48
N ARG A 118 -9.79 8.44 -4.68
CA ARG A 118 -9.72 7.00 -4.94
C ARG A 118 -8.39 6.69 -5.59
N ASP A 119 -7.63 5.76 -5.05
CA ASP A 119 -6.29 5.42 -5.55
C ASP A 119 -6.30 4.92 -7.00
N ARG A 120 -7.35 4.18 -7.40
CA ARG A 120 -7.51 3.74 -8.79
C ARG A 120 -7.43 4.87 -9.82
N GLY A 121 -7.57 6.12 -9.40
CA GLY A 121 -7.48 7.29 -10.26
C GLY A 121 -6.14 7.47 -10.95
N VAL A 122 -5.05 6.89 -10.43
CA VAL A 122 -3.71 6.98 -11.03
C VAL A 122 -3.63 6.35 -12.43
N TRP A 123 -4.48 5.35 -12.72
CA TRP A 123 -4.59 4.78 -14.08
C TRP A 123 -5.62 5.50 -14.96
N GLY A 124 -6.16 6.64 -14.51
CA GLY A 124 -7.16 7.42 -15.23
C GLY A 124 -8.54 6.76 -15.26
N ASN A 125 -9.37 7.20 -16.22
CA ASN A 125 -10.75 6.73 -16.36
C ASN A 125 -10.92 5.67 -17.48
N TYR A 126 -9.83 5.05 -17.90
CA TYR A 126 -9.85 4.10 -19.02
C TYR A 126 -10.34 2.71 -18.61
N LEU A 127 -10.25 2.36 -17.34
CA LEU A 127 -10.64 1.06 -16.81
C LEU A 127 -12.10 1.10 -16.32
N SER A 128 -12.85 0.05 -16.63
CA SER A 128 -14.19 -0.14 -16.09
C SER A 128 -14.15 -0.11 -14.55
N ARG A 129 -15.12 0.56 -13.94
CA ARG A 129 -15.25 0.60 -12.48
C ARG A 129 -15.61 -0.74 -11.84
N LYS A 130 -16.04 -1.71 -12.65
CA LYS A 130 -16.27 -3.08 -12.20
C LYS A 130 -14.97 -3.85 -11.93
N ILE A 131 -13.85 -3.37 -12.46
CA ILE A 131 -12.53 -3.97 -12.22
C ILE A 131 -11.95 -3.31 -10.98
N GLU A 132 -11.75 -4.07 -9.91
CA GLU A 132 -10.95 -3.57 -8.80
C GLU A 132 -9.46 -3.65 -9.17
N THR A 133 -8.78 -2.53 -9.05
CA THR A 133 -7.41 -2.38 -9.56
C THR A 133 -6.35 -2.61 -8.51
N GLN A 134 -6.71 -2.51 -7.23
CA GLN A 134 -5.76 -2.37 -6.14
C GLN A 134 -6.30 -2.92 -4.83
N PHE A 135 -5.41 -3.55 -4.08
CA PHE A 135 -5.56 -3.90 -2.67
C PHE A 135 -4.58 -3.10 -1.85
N SER A 136 -5.10 -2.28 -0.96
CA SER A 136 -4.32 -1.30 -0.19
C SER A 136 -4.17 -1.72 1.25
N THR A 137 -2.97 -1.56 1.80
CA THR A 137 -2.68 -1.74 3.22
C THR A 137 -2.05 -0.48 3.81
N VAL A 138 -2.59 0.00 4.94
CA VAL A 138 -2.04 1.09 5.72
C VAL A 138 -1.73 0.58 7.12
N TRP A 139 -0.45 0.38 7.40
CA TRP A 139 0.04 -0.14 8.67
C TRP A 139 0.26 0.99 9.67
N ALA A 140 -0.33 0.86 10.85
CA ALA A 140 -0.13 1.79 11.96
C ALA A 140 1.22 1.53 12.63
N ILE A 141 2.21 2.38 12.38
CA ILE A 141 3.52 2.32 13.03
C ILE A 141 3.52 3.11 14.34
N SER A 142 2.64 4.09 14.48
CA SER A 142 2.19 4.69 15.74
C SER A 142 0.69 4.48 15.87
N ASP A 143 0.11 4.76 17.03
CA ASP A 143 -1.34 4.77 17.16
C ASP A 143 -1.98 5.77 16.20
N PHE A 144 -3.13 5.43 15.64
CA PHE A 144 -3.95 6.29 14.82
C PHE A 144 -5.18 6.72 15.62
N THR A 145 -5.35 8.01 15.80
CA THR A 145 -6.52 8.63 16.41
C THR A 145 -7.07 9.70 15.47
N GLU A 146 -8.34 10.04 15.60
CA GLU A 146 -8.91 11.18 14.87
C GLU A 146 -8.04 12.43 15.06
N ALA A 147 -7.59 12.68 16.29
CA ALA A 147 -6.81 13.87 16.65
C ALA A 147 -5.43 13.94 15.98
N ASN A 148 -4.76 12.80 15.74
CA ASN A 148 -3.41 12.79 15.15
C ASN A 148 -3.39 12.49 13.64
N GLY A 149 -4.55 12.47 12.99
CA GLY A 149 -4.64 12.33 11.54
C GLY A 149 -4.87 10.90 11.06
N ALA A 150 -5.66 10.09 11.79
CA ALA A 150 -6.13 8.79 11.32
C ALA A 150 -6.73 8.90 9.90
N THR A 151 -6.58 7.86 9.11
CA THR A 151 -7.11 7.81 7.75
C THR A 151 -8.63 7.97 7.77
N ARG A 152 -9.14 8.89 6.98
CA ARG A 152 -10.57 9.12 6.75
C ARG A 152 -11.03 8.15 5.68
N ILE A 153 -12.10 7.42 5.94
CA ILE A 153 -12.70 6.44 5.03
C ILE A 153 -14.19 6.78 4.86
N VAL A 154 -14.71 6.54 3.67
CA VAL A 154 -16.14 6.62 3.39
C VAL A 154 -16.64 5.20 3.09
N PRO A 155 -17.18 4.47 4.09
CA PRO A 155 -17.64 3.10 3.92
C PRO A 155 -18.68 2.97 2.80
N GLY A 156 -18.63 1.89 2.02
CA GLY A 156 -19.54 1.64 0.91
C GLY A 156 -19.31 2.49 -0.34
N SER A 157 -18.41 3.48 -0.31
CA SER A 157 -18.21 4.42 -1.42
C SER A 157 -17.60 3.80 -2.68
N HIS A 158 -17.02 2.60 -2.59
CA HIS A 158 -16.56 1.83 -3.74
C HIS A 158 -17.72 1.41 -4.68
N LYS A 159 -18.94 1.28 -4.13
CA LYS A 159 -20.17 0.95 -4.86
C LYS A 159 -20.92 2.17 -5.39
N TRP A 160 -20.47 3.41 -5.06
CA TRP A 160 -21.17 4.62 -5.44
C TRP A 160 -21.01 4.97 -6.91
N GLU A 161 -21.95 5.74 -7.44
CA GLU A 161 -21.81 6.39 -8.74
C GLU A 161 -20.57 7.31 -8.74
N LYS A 162 -19.99 7.51 -9.94
CA LYS A 162 -18.69 8.18 -10.10
C LYS A 162 -18.64 9.56 -9.46
N ASP A 163 -19.69 10.35 -9.66
CA ASP A 163 -19.73 11.78 -9.33
C ASP A 163 -20.37 12.04 -7.96
N ARG A 164 -20.68 10.99 -7.18
CA ARG A 164 -21.22 11.16 -5.84
C ARG A 164 -20.11 11.62 -4.90
N GLU A 165 -20.35 12.77 -4.25
CA GLU A 165 -19.50 13.30 -3.20
C GLU A 165 -19.95 12.81 -1.83
N ALA A 166 -18.99 12.66 -0.91
CA ALA A 166 -19.27 12.30 0.47
C ALA A 166 -19.65 13.53 1.29
N THR A 167 -20.60 13.35 2.19
CA THR A 167 -20.88 14.32 3.26
C THR A 167 -19.99 14.02 4.47
N GLU A 168 -19.77 15.01 5.34
CA GLU A 168 -18.98 14.83 6.57
C GLU A 168 -19.53 13.73 7.48
N LYS A 169 -20.84 13.47 7.46
CA LYS A 169 -21.47 12.42 8.27
C LYS A 169 -21.19 11.00 7.78
N GLU A 170 -20.78 10.84 6.54
CA GLU A 170 -20.43 9.55 5.92
C GLU A 170 -18.94 9.19 6.10
N ILE A 171 -18.16 10.12 6.63
CA ILE A 171 -16.74 9.91 6.87
C ILE A 171 -16.54 9.28 8.24
N VAL A 172 -15.75 8.22 8.30
CA VAL A 172 -15.30 7.59 9.54
C VAL A 172 -13.77 7.61 9.60
N PHE A 173 -13.23 7.69 10.81
CA PHE A 173 -11.79 7.63 11.03
C PHE A 173 -11.36 6.18 11.29
N ALA A 174 -10.29 5.75 10.64
CA ALA A 174 -9.66 4.47 10.87
C ALA A 174 -8.72 4.56 12.10
N GLU A 175 -9.32 4.73 13.28
CA GLU A 175 -8.58 4.71 14.54
C GLU A 175 -8.14 3.30 14.84
N MET A 176 -6.87 3.10 15.16
CA MET A 176 -6.32 1.78 15.44
C MET A 176 -5.00 1.86 16.21
N PRO A 177 -4.72 0.89 17.10
CA PRO A 177 -3.44 0.85 17.79
C PRO A 177 -2.29 0.48 16.85
N SER A 178 -1.08 0.87 17.24
CA SER A 178 0.17 0.47 16.58
C SER A 178 0.22 -1.06 16.39
N GLY A 179 0.73 -1.51 15.24
CA GLY A 179 0.76 -2.91 14.85
C GLY A 179 -0.51 -3.39 14.11
N SER A 180 -1.54 -2.57 14.02
CA SER A 180 -2.75 -2.85 13.24
C SER A 180 -2.58 -2.45 11.77
N VAL A 181 -3.46 -2.96 10.92
CA VAL A 181 -3.49 -2.61 9.49
C VAL A 181 -4.91 -2.32 9.04
N LEU A 182 -5.07 -1.21 8.32
CA LEU A 182 -6.28 -0.89 7.57
C LEU A 182 -6.14 -1.48 6.17
N LEU A 183 -7.15 -2.24 5.74
CA LEU A 183 -7.28 -2.85 4.41
C LEU A 183 -8.42 -2.19 3.64
N TYR A 184 -8.19 -1.88 2.35
CA TYR A 184 -9.24 -1.34 1.48
C TYR A 184 -8.92 -1.54 -0.01
N GLY A 185 -9.96 -1.46 -0.86
CA GLY A 185 -9.81 -1.47 -2.32
C GLY A 185 -9.51 -0.09 -2.89
N GLY A 186 -8.86 -0.02 -4.06
CA GLY A 186 -8.52 1.24 -4.74
C GLY A 186 -9.71 2.11 -5.13
N SER A 187 -10.92 1.56 -5.08
CA SER A 187 -12.18 2.24 -5.42
C SER A 187 -12.83 2.98 -4.26
N ILE A 188 -12.37 2.80 -3.00
CA ILE A 188 -12.92 3.49 -1.83
C ILE A 188 -12.50 4.97 -1.77
N LEU A 189 -13.40 5.85 -1.35
CA LEU A 189 -13.07 7.23 -1.03
C LEU A 189 -12.35 7.29 0.31
N HIS A 190 -11.16 7.86 0.33
CA HIS A 190 -10.36 7.99 1.53
C HIS A 190 -9.41 9.20 1.47
N GLY A 191 -8.75 9.51 2.57
CA GLY A 191 -7.74 10.56 2.66
C GLY A 191 -7.13 10.65 4.05
N GLY A 192 -6.00 11.30 4.20
CA GLY A 192 -5.40 11.57 5.51
C GLY A 192 -6.27 12.51 6.34
N GLY A 193 -6.37 12.24 7.65
CA GLY A 193 -6.98 13.16 8.61
C GLY A 193 -6.05 14.33 8.95
N ALA A 194 -6.62 15.39 9.56
CA ALA A 194 -5.84 16.47 10.11
C ALA A 194 -5.14 16.03 11.40
N ASN A 195 -3.92 16.53 11.63
CA ASN A 195 -3.27 16.37 12.92
C ASN A 195 -3.44 17.64 13.75
N THR A 196 -4.38 17.62 14.67
CA THR A 196 -4.73 18.72 15.57
C THR A 196 -4.02 18.66 16.91
N THR A 197 -3.18 17.64 17.12
CA THR A 197 -2.40 17.49 18.35
C THR A 197 -1.30 18.55 18.43
N LYS A 198 -0.74 18.73 19.63
CA LYS A 198 0.35 19.71 19.83
C LYS A 198 1.74 19.16 19.51
N SER A 199 1.94 17.84 19.65
CA SER A 199 3.28 17.23 19.58
C SER A 199 3.31 15.81 19.01
N GLU A 200 2.16 15.16 18.81
CA GLU A 200 2.14 13.78 18.33
C GLU A 200 2.34 13.72 16.82
N LYS A 201 3.24 12.86 16.38
CA LYS A 201 3.42 12.52 14.97
C LYS A 201 2.77 11.17 14.70
N ARG A 202 2.05 11.06 13.59
CA ARG A 202 1.43 9.81 13.15
C ARG A 202 2.23 9.20 12.00
N LEU A 203 2.84 8.04 12.26
CA LEU A 203 3.62 7.30 11.26
C LEU A 203 2.84 6.11 10.72
N ALA A 204 2.69 6.07 9.39
CA ALA A 204 2.14 4.96 8.63
C ALA A 204 3.18 4.37 7.69
N VAL A 205 3.06 3.07 7.41
CA VAL A 205 3.66 2.41 6.25
C VAL A 205 2.53 1.94 5.33
N LEU A 206 2.58 2.36 4.08
CA LEU A 206 1.68 1.96 3.03
C LEU A 206 2.38 0.94 2.14
N ILE A 207 1.74 -0.20 1.93
CA ILE A 207 2.18 -1.22 0.97
C ILE A 207 0.95 -1.56 0.15
N HIS A 208 0.91 -1.08 -1.09
CA HIS A 208 -0.24 -1.27 -1.96
C HIS A 208 0.10 -2.26 -3.06
N TYR A 209 -0.86 -3.10 -3.38
CA TYR A 209 -0.76 -4.12 -4.42
C TYR A 209 -1.74 -3.77 -5.54
N SER A 210 -1.35 -4.06 -6.79
CA SER A 210 -2.20 -3.89 -7.96
C SER A 210 -2.24 -5.15 -8.81
N LEU A 211 -3.19 -5.17 -9.76
CA LEU A 211 -3.22 -6.20 -10.80
C LEU A 211 -1.87 -6.26 -11.51
N SER A 212 -1.37 -7.45 -11.76
CA SER A 212 -0.02 -7.69 -12.28
C SER A 212 0.22 -7.13 -13.69
N TRP A 213 -0.83 -6.82 -14.45
CA TRP A 213 -0.76 -6.25 -15.80
C TRP A 213 -0.87 -4.71 -15.83
N LEU A 214 -1.07 -4.07 -14.68
CA LEU A 214 -1.05 -2.61 -14.57
C LEU A 214 0.37 -2.08 -14.41
N ARG A 215 0.62 -0.86 -14.90
CA ARG A 215 1.86 -0.18 -14.56
C ARG A 215 1.85 0.23 -13.10
N GLN A 216 2.90 -0.14 -12.38
CA GLN A 216 3.13 0.27 -10.99
C GLN A 216 3.26 1.80 -10.88
N GLU A 217 2.71 2.38 -9.82
CA GLU A 217 2.86 3.80 -9.49
C GLU A 217 4.31 4.10 -9.08
N GLU A 218 4.89 3.29 -8.20
CA GLU A 218 6.32 3.31 -7.89
C GLU A 218 7.07 2.37 -8.83
N ASN A 219 8.06 2.87 -9.57
CA ASN A 219 8.91 2.02 -10.40
C ASN A 219 9.84 1.18 -9.53
N GLN A 220 9.41 -0.04 -9.21
CA GLN A 220 10.13 -0.94 -8.31
C GLN A 220 11.51 -1.32 -8.83
N TYR A 221 11.73 -1.38 -10.15
CA TYR A 221 13.03 -1.68 -10.74
C TYR A 221 14.07 -0.58 -10.51
N LEU A 222 13.60 0.68 -10.35
CA LEU A 222 14.47 1.82 -10.03
C LEU A 222 14.56 2.04 -8.52
N SER A 223 13.46 1.86 -7.78
CA SER A 223 13.43 2.00 -6.32
C SER A 223 14.21 0.90 -5.60
N CYS A 224 14.21 -0.32 -6.17
CA CYS A 224 14.98 -1.45 -5.66
C CYS A 224 15.65 -2.19 -6.83
N PRO A 225 16.75 -1.65 -7.37
CA PRO A 225 17.39 -2.16 -8.59
C PRO A 225 18.00 -3.56 -8.39
N PRO A 226 18.35 -4.27 -9.49
CA PRO A 226 18.80 -5.66 -9.46
C PRO A 226 19.93 -5.96 -8.49
N ASN A 227 20.89 -5.04 -8.32
CA ASN A 227 21.99 -5.21 -7.37
C ASN A 227 21.57 -5.24 -5.90
N ILE A 228 20.43 -4.65 -5.56
CA ILE A 228 19.80 -4.76 -4.23
C ILE A 228 18.84 -5.96 -4.22
N ALA A 229 18.02 -6.07 -5.26
CA ALA A 229 17.00 -7.12 -5.37
C ALA A 229 17.58 -8.53 -5.31
N THR A 230 18.81 -8.76 -5.77
CA THR A 230 19.50 -10.06 -5.72
C THR A 230 19.65 -10.60 -4.29
N GLN A 231 19.64 -9.74 -3.27
CA GLN A 231 19.73 -10.12 -1.86
C GLN A 231 18.37 -10.43 -1.23
N LEU A 232 17.27 -10.26 -1.97
CA LEU A 232 15.92 -10.39 -1.47
C LEU A 232 15.34 -11.78 -1.77
N PRO A 233 14.38 -12.26 -0.97
CA PRO A 233 13.65 -13.50 -1.26
C PRO A 233 12.98 -13.48 -2.64
N SER A 234 12.89 -14.62 -3.29
CA SER A 234 12.29 -14.77 -4.62
C SER A 234 10.83 -14.30 -4.67
N GLU A 235 10.09 -14.54 -3.59
CA GLU A 235 8.69 -14.11 -3.44
C GLU A 235 8.59 -12.58 -3.49
N LEU A 236 9.47 -11.87 -2.77
CA LEU A 236 9.48 -10.42 -2.77
C LEU A 236 9.90 -9.85 -4.13
N ARG A 237 10.91 -10.46 -4.77
CA ARG A 237 11.30 -10.10 -6.14
C ARG A 237 10.12 -10.25 -7.12
N SER A 238 9.37 -11.36 -6.99
CA SER A 238 8.17 -11.58 -7.81
C SER A 238 7.11 -10.51 -7.58
N LEU A 239 6.85 -10.14 -6.32
CA LEU A 239 5.93 -9.04 -5.98
C LEU A 239 6.39 -7.69 -6.53
N MET A 240 7.68 -7.43 -6.58
CA MET A 240 8.21 -6.20 -7.20
C MET A 240 8.11 -6.18 -8.73
N GLY A 241 7.67 -7.29 -9.35
CA GLY A 241 7.53 -7.40 -10.80
C GLY A 241 8.73 -8.06 -11.50
N TYR A 242 9.72 -8.57 -10.76
CA TYR A 242 10.81 -9.37 -11.34
C TYR A 242 10.33 -10.79 -11.67
N SER A 243 9.22 -10.89 -12.40
CA SER A 243 8.61 -12.15 -12.84
C SER A 243 7.84 -11.94 -14.14
N LEU A 244 7.54 -13.02 -14.84
CA LEU A 244 6.58 -12.98 -15.94
C LEU A 244 5.17 -13.13 -15.42
N VAL A 245 4.22 -12.45 -16.07
CA VAL A 245 2.78 -12.60 -15.87
C VAL A 245 2.08 -12.69 -17.23
N ASN A 246 0.95 -13.37 -17.33
CA ASN A 246 -0.02 -13.42 -18.45
C ASN A 246 0.57 -13.66 -19.85
N PRO A 247 1.20 -14.68 -20.18
CA PRO A 247 2.38 -15.41 -19.71
C PRO A 247 3.69 -14.70 -20.07
N ILE A 248 3.65 -13.53 -20.76
CA ILE A 248 4.81 -12.89 -21.39
C ILE A 248 5.06 -11.46 -20.87
N LEU A 249 4.13 -10.87 -20.12
CA LEU A 249 4.34 -9.51 -19.61
C LEU A 249 5.52 -9.47 -18.63
N GLY A 250 6.38 -8.49 -18.80
CA GLY A 250 7.58 -8.30 -17.99
C GLY A 250 8.83 -8.98 -18.50
N PHE A 251 8.83 -9.60 -19.71
CA PHE A 251 10.07 -10.14 -20.27
C PHE A 251 11.11 -9.04 -20.52
N PHE A 252 12.36 -9.43 -20.54
CA PHE A 252 13.45 -8.57 -21.03
C PHE A 252 14.33 -9.34 -22.01
N SER A 253 15.09 -8.59 -22.83
CA SER A 253 16.12 -9.15 -23.71
C SER A 253 17.47 -8.63 -23.24
N PRO A 254 18.40 -9.50 -22.84
CA PRO A 254 19.73 -9.08 -22.40
C PRO A 254 20.48 -8.35 -23.53
N HIS A 255 20.87 -7.09 -23.31
CA HIS A 255 21.51 -6.25 -24.30
C HIS A 255 22.91 -6.74 -24.75
N ASN A 256 23.52 -7.59 -23.93
CA ASN A 256 24.86 -8.15 -24.15
C ASN A 256 24.83 -9.53 -24.85
N LYS A 257 23.66 -10.06 -25.17
CA LYS A 257 23.49 -11.32 -25.91
C LYS A 257 23.08 -11.04 -27.35
N LYS A 258 23.58 -11.87 -28.28
CA LYS A 258 23.17 -11.84 -29.70
C LYS A 258 21.88 -12.68 -29.84
N GLY A 259 20.93 -12.14 -30.59
CA GLY A 259 19.65 -12.79 -30.88
C GLY A 259 18.48 -12.16 -30.11
N VAL A 260 17.27 -12.56 -30.48
CA VAL A 260 16.03 -12.15 -29.77
C VAL A 260 15.74 -13.21 -28.73
N GLU A 261 15.97 -12.89 -27.48
CA GLU A 261 15.65 -13.75 -26.35
C GLU A 261 14.59 -13.06 -25.49
N LEU A 262 13.47 -13.74 -25.27
CA LEU A 262 12.43 -13.34 -24.34
C LEU A 262 12.72 -14.04 -23.02
N VAL A 263 13.34 -13.33 -22.08
CA VAL A 263 13.84 -13.92 -20.84
C VAL A 263 12.98 -13.44 -19.67
N SER A 264 12.63 -14.37 -18.79
CA SER A 264 11.99 -14.00 -17.52
C SER A 264 12.95 -13.20 -16.66
N PRO A 265 12.49 -12.10 -16.00
CA PRO A 265 13.32 -11.36 -15.07
C PRO A 265 13.92 -12.20 -13.93
N LYS A 266 13.35 -13.36 -13.61
CA LYS A 266 13.91 -14.32 -12.64
C LYS A 266 15.33 -14.75 -13.01
N HIS A 267 15.65 -14.86 -14.31
CA HIS A 267 17.00 -15.19 -14.79
C HIS A 267 18.07 -14.11 -14.54
N LEU A 268 17.68 -12.93 -14.03
CA LEU A 268 18.66 -11.96 -13.50
C LEU A 268 19.31 -12.44 -12.20
N PHE A 269 18.66 -13.35 -11.49
CA PHE A 269 19.01 -13.80 -10.15
C PHE A 269 19.30 -15.31 -10.09
N ASP A 270 19.15 -16.01 -11.22
CA ASP A 270 19.50 -17.42 -11.32
C ASP A 270 21.02 -17.52 -11.30
N GLU A 271 21.53 -18.18 -10.30
CA GLU A 271 22.93 -18.51 -10.08
C GLU A 271 23.34 -19.71 -10.92
#